data_b296eb07631c78c1ab3687c5d8032672
#
_entry.id   b296eb07631c78c1ab3687c5d8032672
#
_cell.length_a   1.000
_cell.length_b   1.000
_cell.length_c   1.000
_cell.angle_alpha   90.00
_cell.angle_beta   90.00
_cell.angle_gamma   90.00
#
_symmetry.space_group_name_H-M   'P 1'
#
loop_
_entity.id
_entity.type
_entity.pdbx_description
1 polymer ?
#
loop_
_entity_poly.entity_id
_entity_poly.type
_entity_poly.pdbx_seq_one_letter_code
_entity_poly.pdbx_strand_id
1 'polypeptide(L)' 'LVSGDDGLDFTRRLLREAVDHLSEEGVMVVEVGNSWVALERAFPTVPFLWLEFEEGDGGVFLLTRDQLIEHRESFY' A
#
# COMPACT_ATOMS: atom_id res chain seq x y z
N LEU A 1 -18.07 3.60 7.12
CA LEU A 1 -17.69 2.58 6.21
C LEU A 1 -16.65 1.65 6.80
N VAL A 2 -17.04 0.47 7.01
CA VAL A 2 -16.21 -0.45 7.76
C VAL A 2 -15.87 -1.65 6.90
N SER A 3 -14.63 -2.02 6.89
CA SER A 3 -14.19 -3.15 6.12
C SER A 3 -14.06 -4.39 6.97
N GLY A 4 -14.60 -4.38 8.13
CA GLY A 4 -14.63 -5.54 8.95
C GLY A 4 -13.58 -5.59 10.03
N ASP A 5 -12.37 -5.21 9.78
CA ASP A 5 -11.38 -5.22 10.83
C ASP A 5 -10.66 -3.90 10.91
N ASP A 6 -9.54 -3.76 10.27
CA ASP A 6 -8.73 -2.56 10.42
C ASP A 6 -8.56 -1.80 9.13
N GLY A 7 -9.39 -2.07 8.14
CA GLY A 7 -9.31 -1.40 6.87
C GLY A 7 -8.29 -1.98 5.92
N LEU A 8 -7.58 -3.00 6.33
CA LEU A 8 -6.54 -3.56 5.49
C LEU A 8 -7.08 -4.42 4.36
N ASP A 9 -8.30 -4.91 4.48
CA ASP A 9 -8.87 -5.73 3.41
C ASP A 9 -8.92 -4.98 2.10
N PHE A 10 -9.35 -3.72 2.15
CA PHE A 10 -9.41 -2.91 0.96
C PHE A 10 -8.02 -2.66 0.41
N THR A 11 -7.08 -2.33 1.28
CA THR A 11 -5.71 -2.05 0.86
C THR A 11 -5.06 -3.29 0.28
N ARG A 12 -5.27 -4.45 0.91
CA ARG A 12 -4.71 -5.70 0.38
C ARG A 12 -5.24 -5.98 -1.02
N ARG A 13 -6.53 -5.80 -1.20
CA ARG A 13 -7.12 -6.01 -2.51
C ARG A 13 -6.56 -5.04 -3.53
N LEU A 14 -6.40 -3.79 -3.13
CA LEU A 14 -5.83 -2.78 -4.00
C LEU A 14 -4.41 -3.17 -4.43
N LEU A 15 -3.61 -3.64 -3.48
CA LEU A 15 -2.24 -4.04 -3.79
C LEU A 15 -2.21 -5.23 -4.74
N ARG A 16 -3.15 -6.16 -4.60
CA ARG A 16 -3.18 -7.31 -5.50
C ARG A 16 -3.54 -6.92 -6.92
N GLU A 17 -4.43 -5.94 -7.05
CA GLU A 17 -4.99 -5.62 -8.36
C GLU A 17 -4.24 -4.50 -9.07
N ALA A 18 -3.47 -3.72 -8.34
CA ALA A 18 -2.86 -2.53 -8.91
C ALA A 18 -1.90 -2.85 -10.06
N VAL A 19 -1.22 -3.97 -9.97
CA VAL A 19 -0.23 -4.30 -10.98
C VAL A 19 -0.86 -4.42 -12.38
N ASP A 20 -2.13 -4.80 -12.44
CA ASP A 20 -2.82 -4.95 -13.70
C ASP A 20 -3.20 -3.60 -14.31
N HIS A 21 -3.08 -2.53 -13.55
CA HIS A 21 -3.49 -1.21 -13.99
C HIS A 21 -2.32 -0.24 -14.13
N LEU A 22 -1.11 -0.72 -13.95
CA LEU A 22 0.08 0.13 -14.03
C LEU A 22 0.91 -0.23 -15.23
N SER A 23 1.50 0.79 -15.86
CA SER A 23 2.45 0.54 -16.93
C SER A 23 3.77 0.04 -16.32
N GLU A 24 4.71 -0.34 -17.18
CA GLU A 24 5.95 -0.93 -16.72
C GLU A 24 6.71 -0.03 -15.74
N GLU A 25 6.61 1.27 -15.92
CA GLU A 25 7.28 2.21 -15.03
C GLU A 25 6.30 2.90 -14.11
N GLY A 26 5.12 2.35 -13.98
CA GLY A 26 4.09 2.96 -13.17
C GLY A 26 4.37 2.87 -11.69
N VAL A 27 3.76 3.78 -10.95
CA VAL A 27 3.83 3.78 -9.51
C VAL A 27 2.42 3.97 -8.97
N MET A 28 2.20 3.49 -7.75
CA MET A 28 0.94 3.75 -7.08
C MET A 28 1.19 4.56 -5.82
N VAL A 29 0.29 5.47 -5.52
CA VAL A 29 0.36 6.28 -4.32
C VAL A 29 -0.98 6.13 -3.61
N VAL A 30 -0.94 5.76 -2.34
CA VAL A 30 -2.15 5.46 -1.60
C VAL A 30 -2.09 6.12 -0.24
N GLU A 31 -3.19 6.74 0.15
CA GLU A 31 -3.32 7.32 1.48
C GLU A 31 -4.08 6.33 2.37
N VAL A 32 -3.46 5.92 3.45
CA VAL A 32 -4.06 4.99 4.39
C VAL A 32 -4.26 5.60 5.76
N GLY A 33 -3.82 6.83 5.95
CA GLY A 33 -4.03 7.51 7.22
C GLY A 33 -3.45 6.75 8.38
N ASN A 34 -4.25 6.61 9.43
CA ASN A 34 -3.77 5.97 10.65
C ASN A 34 -3.54 4.48 10.52
N SER A 35 -3.94 3.89 9.41
CA SER A 35 -3.74 2.46 9.20
C SER A 35 -2.31 2.11 8.85
N TRP A 36 -1.43 3.09 8.72
CA TRP A 36 -0.07 2.83 8.26
C TRP A 36 0.69 1.87 9.17
N VAL A 37 0.46 1.95 10.47
CA VAL A 37 1.13 1.06 11.40
C VAL A 37 0.67 -0.38 11.20
N ALA A 38 -0.63 -0.57 11.06
CA ALA A 38 -1.17 -1.90 10.84
C ALA A 38 -0.69 -2.46 9.51
N LEU A 39 -0.56 -1.59 8.51
CA LEU A 39 -0.10 -2.02 7.20
C LEU A 39 1.34 -2.51 7.25
N GLU A 40 2.20 -1.79 7.96
CA GLU A 40 3.58 -2.22 8.08
C GLU A 40 3.71 -3.54 8.83
N ARG A 41 2.86 -3.74 9.82
CA ARG A 41 2.87 -4.99 10.56
C ARG A 41 2.37 -6.16 9.73
N ALA A 42 1.38 -5.88 8.88
CA ALA A 42 0.82 -6.93 8.04
C ALA A 42 1.77 -7.35 6.93
N PHE A 43 2.58 -6.42 6.44
CA PHE A 43 3.47 -6.68 5.31
C PHE A 43 4.88 -6.21 5.64
N PRO A 44 5.54 -6.88 6.58
CA PRO A 44 6.84 -6.40 7.08
C PRO A 44 7.96 -6.44 6.05
N THR A 45 7.81 -7.22 4.98
CA THR A 45 8.85 -7.32 3.98
C THR A 45 8.61 -6.41 2.78
N VAL A 46 7.47 -5.75 2.73
CA VAL A 46 7.15 -4.87 1.60
C VAL A 46 7.76 -3.51 1.85
N PRO A 47 8.56 -2.98 0.93
CA PRO A 47 9.27 -1.73 1.14
C PRO A 47 8.42 -0.51 0.80
N PHE A 48 7.39 -0.26 1.60
CA PHE A 48 6.58 0.93 1.41
C PHE A 48 7.44 2.17 1.57
N LEU A 49 7.35 3.08 0.61
CA LEU A 49 8.00 4.38 0.74
C LEU A 49 6.99 5.35 1.32
N TRP A 50 7.18 5.71 2.56
CA TRP A 50 6.26 6.62 3.25
C TRP A 50 6.63 8.05 2.92
N LEU A 51 5.67 8.78 2.39
CA LEU A 51 5.89 10.17 2.01
C LEU A 51 5.59 11.07 3.20
N GLU A 52 6.39 12.12 3.34
CA GLU A 52 6.21 13.07 4.44
C GLU A 52 5.80 14.41 3.88
N PHE A 53 4.89 15.05 4.57
CA PHE A 53 4.39 16.36 4.20
C PHE A 53 4.55 17.32 5.36
N GLU A 54 4.80 18.58 5.06
CA GLU A 54 4.94 19.58 6.10
C GLU A 54 3.67 19.74 6.91
N GLU A 55 2.55 19.60 6.25
CA GLU A 55 1.26 19.69 6.91
C GLU A 55 0.49 18.45 6.60
N GLY A 56 0.11 17.75 7.61
CA GLY A 56 -0.61 16.54 7.37
C GLY A 56 -0.10 15.44 8.25
N ASP A 57 -0.85 14.40 8.31
CA ASP A 57 -0.61 13.33 9.24
C ASP A 57 0.22 12.19 8.66
N GLY A 58 0.63 12.30 7.41
CA GLY A 58 1.34 11.21 6.79
C GLY A 58 0.40 10.09 6.42
N GLY A 59 0.93 8.89 6.41
CA GLY A 59 0.11 7.75 6.05
C GLY A 59 -0.13 7.62 4.55
N VAL A 60 0.79 8.13 3.75
CA VAL A 60 0.73 8.00 2.30
C VAL A 60 1.97 7.23 1.86
N PHE A 61 1.78 6.18 1.08
CA PHE A 61 2.92 5.41 0.61
C PHE A 61 2.96 5.35 -0.91
N LEU A 62 4.14 5.06 -1.41
CA LEU A 62 4.38 4.87 -2.83
C LEU A 62 5.02 3.50 -3.05
N LEU A 63 4.53 2.78 -4.03
CA LEU A 63 5.14 1.52 -4.47
C LEU A 63 5.21 1.53 -5.99
N THR A 64 6.28 1.00 -6.53
CA THR A 64 6.41 0.86 -7.97
C THR A 64 5.77 -0.45 -8.42
N ARG A 65 5.49 -0.53 -9.72
CA ARG A 65 4.96 -1.78 -10.27
C ARG A 65 5.92 -2.93 -10.04
N ASP A 66 7.22 -2.67 -10.18
CA ASP A 66 8.21 -3.73 -9.96
C ASP A 66 8.17 -4.24 -8.54
N GLN A 67 7.98 -3.36 -7.57
CA GLN A 67 7.87 -3.77 -6.18
C GLN A 67 6.60 -4.56 -5.92
N LEU A 68 5.52 -4.20 -6.59
CA LEU A 68 4.28 -4.96 -6.46
C LEU A 68 4.44 -6.37 -6.99
N ILE A 69 5.16 -6.52 -8.08
CA ILE A 69 5.41 -7.83 -8.66
C ILE A 69 6.32 -8.65 -7.75
N GLU A 70 7.36 -8.02 -7.24
CA GLU A 70 8.34 -8.70 -6.41
C GLU A 70 7.69 -9.24 -5.13
N HIS A 71 6.77 -8.50 -4.56
CA HIS A 71 6.15 -8.87 -3.29
C HIS A 71 4.74 -9.39 -3.45
N ARG A 72 4.42 -9.81 -4.66
CA ARG A 72 3.06 -10.19 -5.00
C ARG A 72 2.45 -11.22 -4.04
N GLU A 73 3.25 -12.21 -3.66
CA GLU A 73 2.74 -13.27 -2.81
C GLU A 73 2.36 -12.79 -1.41
N SER A 74 2.92 -11.68 -0.99
CA SER A 74 2.59 -11.13 0.32
C SER A 74 1.16 -10.62 0.40
N PHE A 75 0.55 -10.34 -0.74
CA PHE A 75 -0.78 -9.74 -0.78
C PHE A 75 -1.91 -10.76 -0.93
N TYR A 76 -1.58 -12.03 -0.99
CA TYR A 76 -2.58 -13.10 -1.15
C TYR A 76 -2.78 -13.93 0.11
#